data_6fc17e3683c94760812fdacf2148cd0c
#
_entry.id   6fc17e3683c94760812fdacf2148cd0c
#
_cell.length_a   1.000
_cell.length_b   1.000
_cell.length_c   1.000
_cell.angle_alpha   90.00
_cell.angle_beta   90.00
_cell.angle_gamma   90.00
#
_symmetry.space_group_name_H-M   'P 1'
#
loop_
_entity.id
_entity.type
_entity.pdbx_description
1 polymer ?
#
loop_
_entity_poly.entity_id
_entity_poly.type
_entity_poly.pdbx_seq_one_letter_code
_entity_poly.pdbx_strand_id
1 'polypeptide(L)'
;MFGVRKLLVGVDLVANPENPDRFELPAPTREAVEMGLRVGEFSQAGVTFLSVIEPLPAGATEDEQAEVTASAQAALAGLLSEAAERGVQAETQVASGHGWMEIIREVLRNGHQMVIVGSRDASTASRLWLGSTAIKLLRLCPCPVWVARSNDEEKTQTIVVADDLTDVGQHCLHLGVSAARLLHARLLALHAVQYPLERHLRRIDSSPEELREYRETTCAEAEKQLNERLAMTDFRTISEGARTEITAGRPDVVIQDAIEEHEADLLVMGTVARGGIPGMLVGNTAERLLNSLSCSVIAVKPEGFVCPVQLD
;
A
#
# COMPACT_ATOMS: atom_id res chain seq x y z
N MET A 1 -12.99 -8.41 6.94
CA MET A 1 -13.20 -7.45 5.83
C MET A 1 -12.28 -6.27 6.04
N PHE A 2 -11.86 -5.59 4.96
CA PHE A 2 -11.00 -4.38 5.07
C PHE A 2 -11.59 -3.25 5.94
N GLY A 3 -12.86 -3.30 6.29
CA GLY A 3 -13.56 -2.21 6.98
C GLY A 3 -13.74 -0.95 6.11
N VAL A 4 -13.42 -1.04 4.83
CA VAL A 4 -13.49 0.06 3.85
C VAL A 4 -14.90 0.13 3.29
N ARG A 5 -15.48 1.35 3.29
CA ARG A 5 -16.78 1.65 2.66
C ARG A 5 -16.65 2.58 1.46
N LYS A 6 -15.56 3.36 1.41
CA LYS A 6 -15.25 4.30 0.33
C LYS A 6 -13.81 4.09 -0.11
N LEU A 7 -13.66 3.66 -1.35
CA LEU A 7 -12.38 3.37 -1.99
C LEU A 7 -12.11 4.39 -3.09
N LEU A 8 -10.89 4.89 -3.18
CA LEU A 8 -10.43 5.73 -4.27
C LEU A 8 -9.44 4.95 -5.14
N VAL A 9 -9.68 4.88 -6.43
CA VAL A 9 -8.75 4.32 -7.41
C VAL A 9 -8.21 5.44 -8.29
N GLY A 10 -6.89 5.66 -8.21
CA GLY A 10 -6.21 6.60 -9.09
C GLY A 10 -6.03 5.97 -10.49
N VAL A 11 -6.61 6.62 -11.48
CA VAL A 11 -6.60 6.18 -12.88
C VAL A 11 -5.70 7.09 -13.68
N ASP A 12 -4.54 6.58 -14.07
CA ASP A 12 -3.65 7.26 -15.01
C ASP A 12 -4.14 7.00 -16.45
N LEU A 13 -4.20 8.04 -17.24
CA LEU A 13 -4.65 7.99 -18.62
C LEU A 13 -3.53 8.44 -19.53
N VAL A 14 -3.26 7.66 -20.58
CA VAL A 14 -2.26 7.99 -21.60
C VAL A 14 -2.98 8.20 -22.94
N ALA A 15 -2.51 9.17 -23.71
CA ALA A 15 -3.02 9.37 -25.07
C ALA A 15 -2.75 8.11 -25.92
N ASN A 16 -3.75 7.66 -26.67
CA ASN A 16 -3.57 6.56 -27.61
C ASN A 16 -2.60 6.97 -28.72
N PRO A 17 -1.54 6.18 -28.99
CA PRO A 17 -0.55 6.53 -30.03
C PRO A 17 -1.12 6.65 -31.45
N GLU A 18 -2.21 5.91 -31.76
CA GLU A 18 -2.87 5.91 -33.07
C GLU A 18 -3.97 6.96 -33.19
N ASN A 19 -4.49 7.41 -32.04
CA ASN A 19 -5.54 8.43 -31.96
C ASN A 19 -5.33 9.30 -30.70
N PRO A 20 -4.54 10.39 -30.78
CA PRO A 20 -4.18 11.24 -29.65
C PRO A 20 -5.38 11.87 -28.92
N ASP A 21 -6.55 11.95 -29.55
CA ASP A 21 -7.78 12.48 -28.97
C ASP A 21 -8.48 11.44 -28.04
N ARG A 22 -7.96 10.22 -28.00
CA ARG A 22 -8.46 9.15 -27.13
C ARG A 22 -7.47 8.79 -26.04
N PHE A 23 -7.98 8.62 -24.85
CA PHE A 23 -7.22 8.09 -23.71
C PHE A 23 -7.38 6.59 -23.57
N GLU A 24 -6.31 5.93 -23.12
CA GLU A 24 -6.27 4.53 -22.77
C GLU A 24 -5.72 4.33 -21.35
N LEU A 25 -6.07 3.19 -20.75
CA LEU A 25 -5.55 2.78 -19.46
C LEU A 25 -4.29 1.93 -19.67
N PRO A 26 -3.11 2.40 -19.26
CA PRO A 26 -1.91 1.58 -19.29
C PRO A 26 -2.04 0.38 -18.36
N ALA A 27 -1.26 -0.68 -18.60
CA ALA A 27 -1.33 -1.92 -17.83
C ALA A 27 -1.28 -1.75 -16.30
N PRO A 28 -0.40 -0.89 -15.73
CA PRO A 28 -0.41 -0.66 -14.28
C PRO A 28 -1.70 -0.03 -13.76
N THR A 29 -2.31 0.83 -14.53
CA THR A 29 -3.62 1.43 -14.18
C THR A 29 -4.73 0.39 -14.26
N ARG A 30 -4.71 -0.49 -15.26
CA ARG A 30 -5.67 -1.59 -15.38
C ARG A 30 -5.59 -2.51 -14.16
N GLU A 31 -4.40 -2.81 -13.67
CA GLU A 31 -4.19 -3.57 -12.45
C GLU A 31 -4.78 -2.89 -11.21
N ALA A 32 -4.59 -1.58 -11.08
CA ALA A 32 -5.19 -0.81 -9.98
C ALA A 32 -6.72 -0.81 -10.06
N VAL A 33 -7.29 -0.68 -11.25
CA VAL A 33 -8.75 -0.75 -11.48
C VAL A 33 -9.28 -2.12 -11.09
N GLU A 34 -8.65 -3.19 -11.58
CA GLU A 34 -9.04 -4.57 -11.26
C GLU A 34 -9.00 -4.82 -9.74
N MET A 35 -7.91 -4.43 -9.10
CA MET A 35 -7.80 -4.54 -7.65
C MET A 35 -8.85 -3.70 -6.91
N GLY A 36 -9.15 -2.50 -7.40
CA GLY A 36 -10.20 -1.64 -6.86
C GLY A 36 -11.58 -2.27 -6.93
N LEU A 37 -11.92 -2.88 -8.06
CA LEU A 37 -13.17 -3.60 -8.24
C LEU A 37 -13.27 -4.84 -7.35
N ARG A 38 -12.19 -5.64 -7.25
CA ARG A 38 -12.12 -6.81 -6.35
C ARG A 38 -12.30 -6.41 -4.88
N VAL A 39 -11.63 -5.33 -4.43
CA VAL A 39 -11.80 -4.81 -3.06
C VAL A 39 -13.21 -4.26 -2.86
N GLY A 40 -13.76 -3.55 -3.83
CA GLY A 40 -15.13 -3.02 -3.81
C GLY A 40 -16.16 -4.14 -3.67
N GLU A 41 -16.06 -5.17 -4.47
CA GLU A 41 -16.92 -6.36 -4.43
C GLU A 41 -16.80 -7.09 -3.08
N PHE A 42 -15.58 -7.41 -2.66
CA PHE A 42 -15.30 -8.13 -1.41
C PHE A 42 -15.76 -7.39 -0.16
N SER A 43 -15.64 -6.05 -0.14
CA SER A 43 -15.96 -5.21 1.01
C SER A 43 -17.34 -4.56 0.93
N GLN A 44 -18.05 -4.70 -0.19
CA GLN A 44 -19.28 -3.96 -0.50
C GLN A 44 -19.04 -2.43 -0.38
N ALA A 45 -17.89 -1.97 -0.87
CA ALA A 45 -17.48 -0.57 -0.81
C ALA A 45 -17.84 0.16 -2.10
N GLY A 46 -18.20 1.45 -1.98
CA GLY A 46 -18.28 2.33 -3.14
C GLY A 46 -16.88 2.68 -3.66
N VAL A 47 -16.72 2.69 -4.98
CA VAL A 47 -15.45 2.96 -5.67
C VAL A 47 -15.53 4.29 -6.42
N THR A 48 -14.60 5.20 -6.16
CA THR A 48 -14.42 6.41 -6.96
C THR A 48 -13.21 6.24 -7.86
N PHE A 49 -13.38 6.27 -9.17
CA PHE A 49 -12.30 6.29 -10.15
C PHE A 49 -11.92 7.74 -10.42
N LEU A 50 -10.74 8.17 -9.99
CA LEU A 50 -10.23 9.52 -10.15
C LEU A 50 -9.09 9.56 -11.16
N SER A 51 -9.27 10.31 -12.25
CA SER A 51 -8.18 10.71 -13.13
C SER A 51 -7.79 12.16 -12.87
N VAL A 52 -6.49 12.43 -12.84
CA VAL A 52 -5.96 13.78 -12.67
C VAL A 52 -5.19 14.19 -13.90
N ILE A 53 -5.69 15.22 -14.56
CA ILE A 53 -5.07 15.81 -15.76
C ILE A 53 -4.07 16.86 -15.29
N GLU A 54 -2.81 16.73 -15.69
CA GLU A 54 -1.84 17.79 -15.47
C GLU A 54 -2.24 19.07 -16.22
N PRO A 55 -2.01 20.25 -15.63
CA PRO A 55 -2.35 21.51 -16.28
C PRO A 55 -1.67 21.61 -17.66
N LEU A 56 -2.44 21.99 -18.66
CA LEU A 56 -1.91 22.23 -19.99
C LEU A 56 -0.86 23.37 -19.96
N PRO A 57 0.07 23.41 -20.96
CA PRO A 57 1.06 24.47 -21.05
C PRO A 57 0.45 25.87 -21.00
N ALA A 58 1.21 26.84 -20.50
CA ALA A 58 0.77 28.24 -20.49
C ALA A 58 0.42 28.72 -21.90
N GLY A 59 -0.85 29.12 -22.09
CA GLY A 59 -1.37 29.54 -23.40
C GLY A 59 -2.43 28.61 -23.97
N ALA A 60 -2.70 27.47 -23.36
CA ALA A 60 -3.84 26.63 -23.73
C ALA A 60 -5.17 27.36 -23.48
N THR A 61 -6.11 27.14 -24.38
CA THR A 61 -7.45 27.74 -24.31
C THR A 61 -8.36 26.97 -23.37
N GLU A 62 -9.45 27.62 -22.92
CA GLU A 62 -10.48 26.94 -22.14
C GLU A 62 -11.14 25.80 -22.93
N ASP A 63 -11.27 25.95 -24.24
CA ASP A 63 -11.84 24.91 -25.11
C ASP A 63 -10.93 23.66 -25.17
N GLU A 64 -9.60 23.83 -25.30
CA GLU A 64 -8.65 22.72 -25.24
C GLU A 64 -8.69 21.99 -23.90
N GLN A 65 -8.80 22.73 -22.79
CA GLN A 65 -8.93 22.13 -21.45
C GLN A 65 -10.25 21.36 -21.32
N ALA A 66 -11.34 21.89 -21.86
CA ALA A 66 -12.65 21.23 -21.85
C ALA A 66 -12.63 19.94 -22.69
N GLU A 67 -11.98 19.96 -23.85
CA GLU A 67 -11.85 18.79 -24.73
C GLU A 67 -11.07 17.65 -24.08
N VAL A 68 -9.91 17.95 -23.48
CA VAL A 68 -9.10 16.97 -22.73
C VAL A 68 -9.91 16.39 -21.56
N THR A 69 -10.64 17.23 -20.83
CA THR A 69 -11.49 16.79 -19.73
C THR A 69 -12.61 15.87 -20.21
N ALA A 70 -13.29 16.22 -21.30
CA ALA A 70 -14.35 15.39 -21.89
C ALA A 70 -13.82 14.04 -22.39
N SER A 71 -12.64 14.02 -23.01
CA SER A 71 -11.99 12.78 -23.44
C SER A 71 -11.62 11.88 -22.25
N ALA A 72 -11.10 12.45 -21.16
CA ALA A 72 -10.82 11.71 -19.93
C ALA A 72 -12.11 11.15 -19.30
N GLN A 73 -13.19 11.93 -19.25
CA GLN A 73 -14.48 11.46 -18.77
C GLN A 73 -15.03 10.29 -19.60
N ALA A 74 -14.87 10.38 -20.94
CA ALA A 74 -15.28 9.30 -21.84
C ALA A 74 -14.47 8.01 -21.61
N ALA A 75 -13.16 8.12 -21.36
CA ALA A 75 -12.32 6.96 -21.04
C ALA A 75 -12.72 6.30 -19.71
N LEU A 76 -13.10 7.08 -18.71
CA LEU A 76 -13.54 6.57 -17.41
C LEU A 76 -14.95 5.94 -17.46
N ALA A 77 -15.81 6.35 -18.39
CA ALA A 77 -17.20 5.88 -18.46
C ALA A 77 -17.30 4.35 -18.60
N GLY A 78 -16.34 3.71 -19.29
CA GLY A 78 -16.27 2.26 -19.42
C GLY A 78 -16.13 1.53 -18.07
N LEU A 79 -15.45 2.15 -17.11
CA LEU A 79 -15.22 1.57 -15.77
C LEU A 79 -16.51 1.47 -14.95
N LEU A 80 -17.49 2.36 -15.20
CA LEU A 80 -18.80 2.29 -14.54
C LEU A 80 -19.56 1.03 -14.98
N SER A 81 -19.47 0.67 -16.25
CA SER A 81 -20.09 -0.56 -16.77
C SER A 81 -19.42 -1.81 -16.19
N GLU A 82 -18.08 -1.84 -16.13
CA GLU A 82 -17.33 -2.93 -15.51
C GLU A 82 -17.69 -3.08 -14.02
N ALA A 83 -17.83 -1.97 -13.29
CA ALA A 83 -18.25 -1.97 -11.89
C ALA A 83 -19.67 -2.50 -11.71
N ALA A 84 -20.61 -2.06 -12.57
CA ALA A 84 -22.01 -2.48 -12.51
C ALA A 84 -22.16 -3.99 -12.78
N GLU A 85 -21.40 -4.54 -13.72
CA GLU A 85 -21.38 -5.99 -14.02
C GLU A 85 -20.96 -6.84 -12.79
N ARG A 86 -20.12 -6.28 -11.91
CA ARG A 86 -19.69 -6.92 -10.66
C ARG A 86 -20.54 -6.54 -9.45
N GLY A 87 -21.60 -5.76 -9.64
CA GLY A 87 -22.44 -5.28 -8.54
C GLY A 87 -21.76 -4.26 -7.61
N VAL A 88 -20.70 -3.61 -8.07
CA VAL A 88 -19.97 -2.58 -7.34
C VAL A 88 -20.55 -1.21 -7.65
N GLN A 89 -20.91 -0.44 -6.60
CA GLN A 89 -21.30 0.95 -6.77
C GLN A 89 -20.06 1.79 -7.12
N ALA A 90 -20.08 2.50 -8.23
CA ALA A 90 -18.94 3.29 -8.66
C ALA A 90 -19.33 4.66 -9.18
N GLU A 91 -18.40 5.61 -9.06
CA GLU A 91 -18.46 6.93 -9.66
C GLU A 91 -17.13 7.29 -10.31
N THR A 92 -17.14 8.23 -11.23
CA THR A 92 -15.94 8.72 -11.91
C THR A 92 -15.76 10.20 -11.67
N GLN A 93 -14.51 10.62 -11.51
CA GLN A 93 -14.15 12.01 -11.32
C GLN A 93 -12.91 12.36 -12.15
N VAL A 94 -12.88 13.57 -12.69
CA VAL A 94 -11.72 14.15 -13.35
C VAL A 94 -11.33 15.42 -12.58
N ALA A 95 -10.09 15.52 -12.17
CA ALA A 95 -9.51 16.70 -11.53
C ALA A 95 -8.36 17.26 -12.36
N SER A 96 -8.03 18.53 -12.17
CA SER A 96 -6.88 19.17 -12.79
C SER A 96 -5.85 19.55 -11.72
N GLY A 97 -4.59 19.20 -11.92
CA GLY A 97 -3.53 19.48 -10.96
C GLY A 97 -2.44 18.42 -10.93
N HIS A 98 -1.76 18.33 -9.80
CA HIS A 98 -0.75 17.30 -9.57
C HIS A 98 -1.41 16.02 -9.04
N GLY A 99 -1.23 14.88 -9.74
CA GLY A 99 -1.91 13.61 -9.46
C GLY A 99 -1.92 13.21 -7.99
N TRP A 100 -0.76 13.17 -7.31
CA TRP A 100 -0.69 12.80 -5.89
C TRP A 100 -1.42 13.78 -4.96
N MET A 101 -1.44 15.07 -5.31
CA MET A 101 -2.03 16.12 -4.50
C MET A 101 -3.55 16.08 -4.58
N GLU A 102 -4.09 15.97 -5.79
CA GLU A 102 -5.53 15.90 -6.01
C GLU A 102 -6.13 14.60 -5.46
N ILE A 103 -5.41 13.47 -5.55
CA ILE A 103 -5.81 12.22 -4.89
C ILE A 103 -5.92 12.42 -3.37
N ILE A 104 -4.94 13.07 -2.72
CA ILE A 104 -5.00 13.32 -1.28
C ILE A 104 -6.12 14.31 -0.93
N ARG A 105 -6.32 15.37 -1.74
CA ARG A 105 -7.42 16.31 -1.54
C ARG A 105 -8.77 15.63 -1.64
N GLU A 106 -8.92 14.71 -2.59
CA GLU A 106 -10.13 13.93 -2.75
C GLU A 106 -10.39 13.01 -1.53
N VAL A 107 -9.33 12.36 -1.02
CA VAL A 107 -9.41 11.59 0.24
C VAL A 107 -9.90 12.47 1.40
N LEU A 108 -9.36 13.68 1.53
CA LEU A 108 -9.72 14.59 2.62
C LEU A 108 -11.13 15.17 2.48
N ARG A 109 -11.60 15.47 1.23
CA ARG A 109 -12.95 16.02 0.98
C ARG A 109 -14.04 14.98 1.23
N ASN A 110 -13.83 13.75 0.75
CA ASN A 110 -14.89 12.74 0.68
C ASN A 110 -14.71 11.58 1.67
N GLY A 111 -13.62 11.59 2.44
CA GLY A 111 -13.38 10.61 3.50
C GLY A 111 -13.14 9.20 2.97
N HIS A 112 -12.40 9.06 1.85
CA HIS A 112 -11.98 7.75 1.36
C HIS A 112 -11.08 7.05 2.37
N GLN A 113 -11.28 5.77 2.55
CA GLN A 113 -10.65 4.97 3.59
C GLN A 113 -9.50 4.12 3.07
N MET A 114 -9.33 4.04 1.76
CA MET A 114 -8.19 3.41 1.08
C MET A 114 -8.01 4.02 -0.30
N VAL A 115 -6.77 4.16 -0.72
CA VAL A 115 -6.40 4.55 -2.09
C VAL A 115 -5.71 3.37 -2.76
N ILE A 116 -6.07 3.07 -4.00
CA ILE A 116 -5.37 2.10 -4.85
C ILE A 116 -4.83 2.83 -6.08
N VAL A 117 -3.57 2.61 -6.40
CA VAL A 117 -2.91 3.14 -7.60
C VAL A 117 -2.04 2.07 -8.24
N GLY A 118 -1.82 2.18 -9.54
CA GLY A 118 -0.89 1.31 -10.24
C GLY A 118 0.58 1.65 -9.94
N SER A 119 1.44 0.68 -10.14
CA SER A 119 2.89 0.87 -10.14
C SER A 119 3.33 1.63 -11.41
N ARG A 120 4.63 1.86 -11.59
CA ARG A 120 5.17 2.33 -12.87
C ARG A 120 5.31 1.15 -13.84
N ASP A 121 5.13 1.40 -15.14
CA ASP A 121 5.37 0.40 -16.17
C ASP A 121 6.83 -0.09 -16.13
N ALA A 122 7.00 -1.42 -16.07
CA ALA A 122 8.31 -2.07 -16.04
C ALA A 122 9.13 -1.90 -17.36
N SER A 123 8.49 -1.45 -18.44
CA SER A 123 9.15 -1.16 -19.72
C SER A 123 10.08 0.05 -19.66
N THR A 124 9.96 0.89 -18.64
CA THR A 124 10.84 2.03 -18.43
C THR A 124 12.15 1.54 -17.81
N ALA A 125 13.30 1.88 -18.39
CA ALA A 125 14.65 1.47 -17.96
C ALA A 125 15.07 1.91 -16.53
N SER A 126 14.15 2.41 -15.72
CA SER A 126 14.41 2.80 -14.33
C SER A 126 14.24 1.59 -13.40
N ARG A 127 15.25 1.34 -12.56
CA ARG A 127 15.22 0.30 -11.51
C ARG A 127 14.12 0.50 -10.45
N LEU A 128 13.45 1.65 -10.44
CA LEU A 128 12.41 1.98 -9.47
C LEU A 128 11.04 1.76 -10.11
N TRP A 129 10.35 0.72 -9.67
CA TRP A 129 9.01 0.39 -10.12
C TRP A 129 7.91 1.31 -9.53
N LEU A 130 8.19 1.98 -8.40
CA LEU A 130 7.30 2.98 -7.81
C LEU A 130 7.43 4.32 -8.55
N GLY A 131 6.32 4.80 -9.09
CA GLY A 131 6.23 6.14 -9.68
C GLY A 131 6.28 7.26 -8.64
N SER A 132 6.58 8.48 -9.07
CA SER A 132 6.64 9.66 -8.19
C SER A 132 5.33 9.92 -7.44
N THR A 133 4.19 9.69 -8.07
CA THR A 133 2.85 9.80 -7.46
C THR A 133 2.68 8.74 -6.37
N ALA A 134 2.96 7.47 -6.65
CA ALA A 134 2.88 6.39 -5.68
C ALA A 134 3.75 6.65 -4.45
N ILE A 135 5.01 7.04 -4.63
CA ILE A 135 5.91 7.37 -3.51
C ILE A 135 5.36 8.51 -2.63
N LYS A 136 4.81 9.56 -3.25
CA LYS A 136 4.22 10.69 -2.50
C LYS A 136 2.96 10.26 -1.76
N LEU A 137 2.10 9.44 -2.36
CA LEU A 137 0.93 8.87 -1.69
C LEU A 137 1.32 7.99 -0.51
N LEU A 138 2.27 7.07 -0.69
CA LEU A 138 2.80 6.21 0.38
C LEU A 138 3.38 7.02 1.55
N ARG A 139 3.87 8.23 1.29
CA ARG A 139 4.43 9.13 2.33
C ARG A 139 3.38 10.02 2.99
N LEU A 140 2.43 10.56 2.25
CA LEU A 140 1.63 11.71 2.64
C LEU A 140 0.13 11.43 2.81
N CYS A 141 -0.40 10.38 2.18
CA CYS A 141 -1.81 10.07 2.23
C CYS A 141 -2.22 9.61 3.65
N PRO A 142 -3.31 10.16 4.23
CA PRO A 142 -3.71 9.85 5.59
C PRO A 142 -4.37 8.49 5.75
N CYS A 143 -4.91 7.91 4.69
CA CYS A 143 -5.46 6.55 4.70
C CYS A 143 -4.49 5.53 4.09
N PRO A 144 -4.73 4.21 4.26
CA PRO A 144 -3.96 3.17 3.62
C PRO A 144 -3.86 3.37 2.10
N VAL A 145 -2.66 3.16 1.56
CA VAL A 145 -2.39 3.24 0.12
C VAL A 145 -1.89 1.89 -0.37
N TRP A 146 -2.59 1.31 -1.33
CA TRP A 146 -2.20 0.10 -2.03
C TRP A 146 -1.60 0.47 -3.39
N VAL A 147 -0.33 0.20 -3.59
CA VAL A 147 0.29 0.27 -4.91
C VAL A 147 0.26 -1.12 -5.51
N ALA A 148 -0.60 -1.32 -6.49
CA ALA A 148 -0.81 -2.59 -7.15
C ALA A 148 0.25 -2.81 -8.24
N ARG A 149 0.77 -4.03 -8.31
CA ARG A 149 1.64 -4.52 -9.36
C ARG A 149 1.02 -5.81 -9.93
N SER A 150 1.13 -6.00 -11.24
CA SER A 150 0.71 -7.24 -11.86
C SER A 150 1.53 -8.41 -11.33
N ASN A 151 0.85 -9.46 -10.91
CA ASN A 151 1.44 -10.69 -10.41
C ASN A 151 1.09 -11.85 -11.34
N ASP A 152 1.83 -12.94 -11.22
CA ASP A 152 1.51 -14.20 -11.88
C ASP A 152 0.32 -14.86 -11.17
N GLU A 153 -0.83 -14.95 -11.85
CA GLU A 153 -2.08 -15.51 -11.31
C GLU A 153 -2.05 -17.04 -11.16
N GLU A 154 -1.10 -17.73 -11.81
CA GLU A 154 -1.02 -19.20 -11.77
C GLU A 154 -0.44 -19.75 -10.46
N LYS A 155 0.14 -18.87 -9.62
CA LYS A 155 0.84 -19.23 -8.39
C LYS A 155 0.05 -18.77 -7.16
N THR A 156 0.01 -19.61 -6.12
CA THR A 156 -0.50 -19.17 -4.81
C THR A 156 0.32 -18.02 -4.27
N GLN A 157 -0.31 -16.87 -4.12
CA GLN A 157 0.34 -15.64 -3.67
C GLN A 157 0.78 -15.72 -2.20
N THR A 158 1.81 -14.97 -1.85
CA THR A 158 2.29 -14.83 -0.49
C THR A 158 2.24 -13.36 -0.05
N ILE A 159 1.63 -13.12 1.10
CA ILE A 159 1.55 -11.79 1.71
C ILE A 159 2.43 -11.75 2.95
N VAL A 160 3.39 -10.83 2.96
CA VAL A 160 4.19 -10.51 4.14
C VAL A 160 3.59 -9.32 4.86
N VAL A 161 3.30 -9.47 6.15
CA VAL A 161 2.86 -8.37 7.02
C VAL A 161 3.98 -8.05 8.01
N ALA A 162 4.60 -6.90 7.88
CA ALA A 162 5.62 -6.42 8.81
C ALA A 162 4.93 -5.75 10.02
N ASP A 163 4.88 -6.49 11.14
CA ASP A 163 4.34 -6.00 12.40
C ASP A 163 5.47 -5.50 13.31
N ASP A 164 5.41 -4.25 13.70
CA ASP A 164 6.35 -3.65 14.65
C ASP A 164 5.88 -3.72 16.12
N LEU A 165 4.84 -4.50 16.41
CA LEU A 165 4.19 -4.67 17.70
C LEU A 165 3.53 -3.38 18.26
N THR A 166 3.20 -2.43 17.37
CA THR A 166 2.43 -1.23 17.69
C THR A 166 1.00 -1.31 17.18
N ASP A 167 0.15 -0.32 17.48
CA ASP A 167 -1.21 -0.24 16.94
C ASP A 167 -1.22 -0.19 15.40
N VAL A 168 -0.21 0.44 14.80
CA VAL A 168 -0.05 0.44 13.33
C VAL A 168 0.20 -0.97 12.81
N GLY A 169 1.07 -1.73 13.47
CA GLY A 169 1.32 -3.14 13.13
C GLY A 169 0.05 -3.98 13.26
N GLN A 170 -0.77 -3.76 14.31
CA GLN A 170 -2.07 -4.43 14.44
C GLN A 170 -3.00 -4.10 13.27
N HIS A 171 -3.03 -2.84 12.83
CA HIS A 171 -3.80 -2.45 11.64
C HIS A 171 -3.25 -3.11 10.38
N CYS A 172 -1.93 -3.23 10.24
CA CYS A 172 -1.30 -3.99 9.15
C CYS A 172 -1.74 -5.46 9.14
N LEU A 173 -1.80 -6.12 10.31
CA LEU A 173 -2.29 -7.50 10.42
C LEU A 173 -3.75 -7.62 9.95
N HIS A 174 -4.65 -6.74 10.37
CA HIS A 174 -6.04 -6.76 9.91
C HIS A 174 -6.17 -6.57 8.39
N LEU A 175 -5.42 -5.64 7.81
CA LEU A 175 -5.40 -5.43 6.36
C LEU A 175 -4.79 -6.61 5.62
N GLY A 176 -3.68 -7.17 6.13
CA GLY A 176 -3.03 -8.33 5.55
C GLY A 176 -3.93 -9.57 5.54
N VAL A 177 -4.63 -9.84 6.63
CA VAL A 177 -5.62 -10.93 6.71
C VAL A 177 -6.76 -10.72 5.71
N SER A 178 -7.24 -9.48 5.56
CA SER A 178 -8.28 -9.15 4.58
C SER A 178 -7.77 -9.32 3.14
N ALA A 179 -6.53 -8.91 2.86
CA ALA A 179 -5.89 -9.10 1.57
C ALA A 179 -5.67 -10.59 1.26
N ALA A 180 -5.21 -11.39 2.24
CA ALA A 180 -5.00 -12.82 2.09
C ALA A 180 -6.31 -13.57 1.74
N ARG A 181 -7.41 -13.17 2.36
CA ARG A 181 -8.74 -13.71 2.04
C ARG A 181 -9.20 -13.32 0.63
N LEU A 182 -9.01 -12.05 0.25
CA LEU A 182 -9.37 -11.54 -1.07
C LEU A 182 -8.60 -12.22 -2.20
N LEU A 183 -7.29 -12.41 -1.98
CA LEU A 183 -6.36 -12.91 -3.00
C LEU A 183 -6.18 -14.44 -2.94
N HIS A 184 -6.82 -15.14 -2.00
CA HIS A 184 -6.58 -16.56 -1.73
C HIS A 184 -5.08 -16.84 -1.52
N ALA A 185 -4.43 -16.01 -0.69
CA ALA A 185 -2.99 -16.00 -0.49
C ALA A 185 -2.60 -16.54 0.89
N ARG A 186 -1.37 -17.07 1.00
CA ARG A 186 -0.74 -17.37 2.29
C ARG A 186 -0.34 -16.08 2.99
N LEU A 187 -0.42 -16.06 4.31
CA LEU A 187 0.00 -14.90 5.12
C LEU A 187 1.20 -15.26 5.98
N LEU A 188 2.23 -14.44 5.92
CA LEU A 188 3.37 -14.43 6.82
C LEU A 188 3.34 -13.16 7.67
N ALA A 189 3.04 -13.29 8.97
CA ALA A 189 3.19 -12.21 9.92
C ALA A 189 4.64 -12.20 10.43
N LEU A 190 5.39 -11.15 10.11
CA LEU A 190 6.83 -11.02 10.36
C LEU A 190 7.12 -9.93 11.37
N HIS A 191 7.95 -10.24 12.37
CA HIS A 191 8.54 -9.24 13.27
C HIS A 191 10.05 -9.31 13.26
N ALA A 192 10.70 -8.15 13.09
CA ALA A 192 12.14 -8.00 13.16
C ALA A 192 12.58 -7.63 14.59
N VAL A 193 13.18 -8.57 15.30
CA VAL A 193 13.66 -8.36 16.67
C VAL A 193 14.99 -7.63 16.69
N GLN A 194 15.06 -6.59 17.48
CA GLN A 194 16.30 -5.89 17.82
C GLN A 194 16.64 -6.07 19.30
N TYR A 195 17.94 -6.12 19.61
CA TYR A 195 18.43 -6.29 20.98
C TYR A 195 19.03 -4.99 21.51
N PRO A 196 18.20 -4.00 21.96
CA PRO A 196 18.70 -2.68 22.34
C PRO A 196 19.68 -2.71 23.52
N LEU A 197 19.52 -3.66 24.45
CA LEU A 197 20.36 -3.79 25.62
C LEU A 197 21.67 -4.56 25.37
N GLU A 198 21.80 -5.28 24.25
CA GLU A 198 22.97 -6.12 23.97
C GLU A 198 24.28 -5.31 24.03
N ARG A 199 24.29 -4.10 23.48
CA ARG A 199 25.47 -3.22 23.53
C ARG A 199 25.85 -2.83 24.97
N HIS A 200 24.84 -2.64 25.82
CA HIS A 200 25.05 -2.34 27.24
C HIS A 200 25.58 -3.55 27.99
N LEU A 201 24.95 -4.73 27.82
CA LEU A 201 25.38 -5.99 28.43
C LEU A 201 26.81 -6.35 28.06
N ARG A 202 27.20 -6.18 26.80
CA ARG A 202 28.59 -6.36 26.37
C ARG A 202 29.59 -5.42 27.04
N ARG A 203 29.14 -4.19 27.37
CA ARG A 203 30.02 -3.17 28.01
C ARG A 203 30.27 -3.44 29.50
N ILE A 204 29.34 -4.12 30.16
CA ILE A 204 29.44 -4.49 31.58
C ILE A 204 30.01 -5.92 31.76
N ASP A 205 30.67 -6.46 30.73
CA ASP A 205 31.26 -7.79 30.70
C ASP A 205 30.31 -8.93 31.07
N SER A 206 29.03 -8.83 30.66
CA SER A 206 28.07 -9.91 30.80
C SER A 206 28.59 -11.19 30.11
N SER A 207 28.37 -12.32 30.74
CA SER A 207 28.78 -13.63 30.20
C SER A 207 28.07 -13.94 28.86
N PRO A 208 28.67 -14.78 28.01
CA PRO A 208 28.02 -15.27 26.80
C PRO A 208 26.67 -15.94 27.07
N GLU A 209 26.52 -16.57 28.26
CA GLU A 209 25.29 -17.21 28.71
C GLU A 209 24.17 -16.20 28.97
N GLU A 210 24.47 -15.12 29.71
CA GLU A 210 23.52 -14.03 29.97
C GLU A 210 23.09 -13.34 28.68
N LEU A 211 23.99 -13.14 27.72
CA LEU A 211 23.67 -12.59 26.42
C LEU A 211 22.73 -13.51 25.60
N ARG A 212 22.96 -14.82 25.67
CA ARG A 212 22.10 -15.81 25.01
C ARG A 212 20.71 -15.83 25.62
N GLU A 213 20.64 -15.91 26.96
CA GLU A 213 19.37 -15.89 27.68
C GLU A 213 18.57 -14.64 27.41
N TYR A 214 19.20 -13.46 27.36
CA TYR A 214 18.55 -12.20 26.97
C TYR A 214 17.97 -12.27 25.57
N ARG A 215 18.70 -12.80 24.60
CA ARG A 215 18.20 -12.93 23.21
C ARG A 215 17.05 -13.92 23.12
N GLU A 216 17.18 -15.10 23.73
CA GLU A 216 16.14 -16.13 23.74
C GLU A 216 14.85 -15.61 24.39
N THR A 217 14.95 -14.94 25.53
CA THR A 217 13.81 -14.34 26.22
C THR A 217 13.16 -13.25 25.37
N THR A 218 13.95 -12.36 24.77
CA THR A 218 13.42 -11.28 23.91
C THR A 218 12.71 -11.84 22.68
N CYS A 219 13.26 -12.88 22.04
CA CYS A 219 12.60 -13.54 20.91
C CYS A 219 11.30 -14.24 21.32
N ALA A 220 11.31 -15.00 22.42
CA ALA A 220 10.14 -15.72 22.90
C ALA A 220 8.99 -14.76 23.28
N GLU A 221 9.32 -13.61 23.87
CA GLU A 221 8.33 -12.58 24.19
C GLU A 221 7.74 -11.94 22.94
N ALA A 222 8.59 -11.61 21.94
CA ALA A 222 8.14 -11.07 20.66
C ALA A 222 7.25 -12.07 19.90
N GLU A 223 7.62 -13.35 19.88
CA GLU A 223 6.83 -14.43 19.26
C GLU A 223 5.46 -14.56 19.92
N LYS A 224 5.41 -14.56 21.25
CA LYS A 224 4.17 -14.59 21.99
C LYS A 224 3.29 -13.41 21.64
N GLN A 225 3.82 -12.20 21.66
CA GLN A 225 3.09 -10.99 21.33
C GLN A 225 2.56 -11.03 19.89
N LEU A 226 3.37 -11.42 18.91
CA LEU A 226 2.95 -11.51 17.52
C LEU A 226 1.81 -12.52 17.33
N ASN A 227 1.91 -13.69 17.98
CA ASN A 227 0.87 -14.71 17.95
C ASN A 227 -0.44 -14.23 18.59
N GLU A 228 -0.38 -13.53 19.73
CA GLU A 228 -1.56 -12.95 20.40
C GLU A 228 -2.22 -11.90 19.49
N ARG A 229 -1.44 -11.06 18.82
CA ARG A 229 -1.92 -10.03 17.92
C ARG A 229 -2.56 -10.61 16.66
N LEU A 230 -1.95 -11.63 16.06
CA LEU A 230 -2.54 -12.36 14.94
C LEU A 230 -3.87 -13.02 15.36
N ALA A 231 -3.93 -13.56 16.59
CA ALA A 231 -5.14 -14.16 17.13
C ALA A 231 -6.31 -13.16 17.34
N MET A 232 -6.04 -11.84 17.38
CA MET A 232 -7.08 -10.79 17.41
C MET A 232 -7.69 -10.53 16.02
N THR A 233 -7.21 -11.19 14.98
CA THR A 233 -7.72 -11.08 13.62
C THR A 233 -8.51 -12.31 13.21
N ASP A 234 -9.17 -12.25 12.05
CA ASP A 234 -9.89 -13.40 11.48
C ASP A 234 -8.95 -14.35 10.69
N PHE A 235 -7.66 -14.47 11.06
CA PHE A 235 -6.65 -15.20 10.31
C PHE A 235 -7.02 -16.67 10.03
N ARG A 236 -7.83 -17.30 10.89
CA ARG A 236 -8.32 -18.68 10.71
C ARG A 236 -9.23 -18.84 9.50
N THR A 237 -9.69 -17.73 8.91
CA THR A 237 -10.53 -17.74 7.70
C THR A 237 -9.72 -17.65 6.41
N ILE A 238 -8.38 -17.60 6.50
CA ILE A 238 -7.48 -17.65 5.34
C ILE A 238 -7.39 -19.12 4.89
N SER A 239 -7.82 -19.41 3.65
CA SER A 239 -7.82 -20.76 3.08
C SER A 239 -6.42 -21.35 2.97
N GLU A 240 -5.45 -20.54 2.58
CA GLU A 240 -4.05 -20.93 2.35
C GLU A 240 -3.18 -20.89 3.63
N GLY A 241 -3.79 -20.50 4.74
CA GLY A 241 -3.18 -20.47 6.05
C GLY A 241 -2.38 -19.21 6.35
N ALA A 242 -2.02 -19.10 7.64
CA ALA A 242 -1.20 -18.00 8.16
C ALA A 242 -0.13 -18.55 9.12
N ARG A 243 1.04 -17.95 9.12
CA ARG A 243 2.13 -18.27 10.06
C ARG A 243 2.78 -17.00 10.58
N THR A 244 3.45 -17.11 11.70
CA THR A 244 4.28 -16.08 12.31
C THR A 244 5.75 -16.39 12.13
N GLU A 245 6.58 -15.35 12.00
CA GLU A 245 8.02 -15.47 11.91
C GLU A 245 8.69 -14.34 12.70
N ILE A 246 9.69 -14.70 13.49
CA ILE A 246 10.51 -13.78 14.27
C ILE A 246 11.95 -13.90 13.79
N THR A 247 12.51 -12.83 13.27
CA THR A 247 13.86 -12.80 12.75
C THR A 247 14.67 -11.67 13.39
N ALA A 248 15.87 -12.00 13.88
CA ALA A 248 16.75 -11.02 14.50
C ALA A 248 17.46 -10.17 13.43
N GLY A 249 17.37 -8.86 13.53
CA GLY A 249 18.08 -7.99 12.61
C GLY A 249 17.48 -6.59 12.45
N ARG A 250 18.03 -5.86 11.50
CA ARG A 250 17.47 -4.57 11.11
C ARG A 250 16.18 -4.80 10.32
N PRO A 251 15.08 -4.10 10.64
CA PRO A 251 13.79 -4.35 10.01
C PRO A 251 13.79 -4.24 8.48
N ASP A 252 14.52 -3.29 7.91
CA ASP A 252 14.62 -3.12 6.45
C ASP A 252 15.29 -4.33 5.77
N VAL A 253 16.31 -4.93 6.40
CA VAL A 253 16.99 -6.13 5.88
C VAL A 253 16.10 -7.36 6.06
N VAL A 254 15.58 -7.58 7.27
CA VAL A 254 14.71 -8.74 7.57
C VAL A 254 13.48 -8.79 6.67
N ILE A 255 12.84 -7.64 6.43
CA ILE A 255 11.66 -7.58 5.54
C ILE A 255 12.07 -7.86 4.09
N GLN A 256 13.20 -7.29 3.62
CA GLN A 256 13.69 -7.54 2.26
C GLN A 256 14.04 -9.01 2.05
N ASP A 257 14.75 -9.63 2.99
CA ASP A 257 15.11 -11.04 2.95
C ASP A 257 13.84 -11.92 2.93
N ALA A 258 12.85 -11.61 3.76
CA ALA A 258 11.58 -12.35 3.76
C ALA A 258 10.79 -12.20 2.45
N ILE A 259 10.80 -11.01 1.81
CA ILE A 259 10.18 -10.82 0.50
C ILE A 259 10.85 -11.72 -0.55
N GLU A 260 12.17 -11.81 -0.53
CA GLU A 260 12.94 -12.62 -1.48
C GLU A 260 12.80 -14.12 -1.19
N GLU A 261 12.93 -14.55 0.07
CA GLU A 261 12.86 -15.97 0.49
C GLU A 261 11.48 -16.58 0.22
N HIS A 262 10.41 -15.83 0.50
CA HIS A 262 9.05 -16.31 0.34
C HIS A 262 8.41 -15.89 -0.97
N GLU A 263 9.18 -15.26 -1.88
CA GLU A 263 8.69 -14.73 -3.15
C GLU A 263 7.39 -13.94 -2.94
N ALA A 264 7.41 -12.98 -2.00
CA ALA A 264 6.21 -12.26 -1.60
C ALA A 264 5.63 -11.41 -2.73
N ASP A 265 4.32 -11.49 -2.91
CA ASP A 265 3.56 -10.74 -3.91
C ASP A 265 3.03 -9.41 -3.35
N LEU A 266 2.86 -9.34 -2.03
CA LEU A 266 2.37 -8.16 -1.34
C LEU A 266 3.07 -7.99 0.01
N LEU A 267 3.58 -6.78 0.26
CA LEU A 267 4.02 -6.32 1.58
C LEU A 267 2.97 -5.40 2.20
N VAL A 268 2.59 -5.66 3.46
CA VAL A 268 1.77 -4.75 4.27
C VAL A 268 2.62 -4.22 5.40
N MET A 269 2.77 -2.89 5.50
CA MET A 269 3.66 -2.28 6.48
C MET A 269 3.23 -0.88 6.94
N GLY A 270 3.62 -0.50 8.15
CA GLY A 270 3.55 0.87 8.61
C GLY A 270 4.66 1.74 7.98
N THR A 271 4.36 3.01 7.72
CA THR A 271 5.34 3.92 7.08
C THR A 271 5.84 5.06 7.98
N VAL A 272 5.37 5.15 9.22
CA VAL A 272 5.79 6.19 10.17
C VAL A 272 6.63 5.58 11.29
N ALA A 273 7.69 6.27 11.73
CA ALA A 273 8.57 5.79 12.79
C ALA A 273 7.87 5.78 14.16
N ARG A 274 8.25 4.80 15.02
CA ARG A 274 7.74 4.62 16.40
C ARG A 274 7.81 5.88 17.30
N GLY A 275 8.62 6.86 16.97
CA GLY A 275 8.84 8.05 17.79
C GLY A 275 8.01 9.26 17.43
N GLY A 276 7.21 9.21 16.37
CA GLY A 276 6.24 10.27 16.00
C GLY A 276 6.79 11.70 16.07
N ILE A 277 8.03 11.95 15.63
CA ILE A 277 8.54 13.32 15.60
C ILE A 277 7.64 14.13 14.66
N PRO A 278 6.95 15.18 15.16
CA PRO A 278 6.14 16.04 14.30
C PRO A 278 6.97 16.55 13.11
N GLY A 279 6.51 16.29 11.90
CA GLY A 279 7.22 16.62 10.66
C GLY A 279 8.07 15.50 10.04
N MET A 280 8.28 14.36 10.71
CA MET A 280 8.92 13.19 10.10
C MET A 280 7.85 12.35 9.39
N LEU A 281 7.76 12.52 8.07
CA LEU A 281 6.69 11.96 7.24
C LEU A 281 6.84 10.46 6.94
N VAL A 282 8.06 9.91 7.05
CA VAL A 282 8.35 8.49 6.75
C VAL A 282 9.41 7.96 7.71
N GLY A 283 9.23 6.73 8.19
CA GLY A 283 10.24 6.03 8.99
C GLY A 283 11.41 5.54 8.15
N ASN A 284 12.60 5.46 8.76
CA ASN A 284 13.84 5.03 8.09
C ASN A 284 13.70 3.66 7.40
N THR A 285 12.98 2.72 8.01
CA THR A 285 12.72 1.38 7.45
C THR A 285 11.90 1.49 6.17
N ALA A 286 10.79 2.22 6.22
CA ALA A 286 9.92 2.42 5.06
C ALA A 286 10.65 3.14 3.92
N GLU A 287 11.45 4.19 4.24
CA GLU A 287 12.18 4.93 3.22
C GLU A 287 13.20 4.07 2.47
N ARG A 288 13.88 3.16 3.16
CA ARG A 288 14.82 2.23 2.55
C ARG A 288 14.10 1.18 1.70
N LEU A 289 13.02 0.59 2.23
CA LEU A 289 12.27 -0.45 1.53
C LEU A 289 11.58 0.08 0.28
N LEU A 290 10.91 1.23 0.34
CA LEU A 290 10.17 1.80 -0.80
C LEU A 290 11.05 2.00 -2.06
N ASN A 291 12.37 2.09 -1.90
CA ASN A 291 13.30 2.22 -3.02
C ASN A 291 13.79 0.87 -3.58
N SER A 292 13.52 -0.26 -2.92
CA SER A 292 14.03 -1.59 -3.29
C SER A 292 12.95 -2.67 -3.44
N LEU A 293 11.68 -2.35 -3.16
CA LEU A 293 10.59 -3.31 -3.25
C LEU A 293 10.46 -3.92 -4.65
N SER A 294 10.15 -5.21 -4.69
CA SER A 294 9.87 -5.97 -5.92
C SER A 294 8.43 -6.48 -6.02
N CYS A 295 7.61 -6.26 -4.98
CA CYS A 295 6.23 -6.71 -4.86
C CYS A 295 5.25 -5.54 -4.68
N SER A 296 3.95 -5.80 -4.75
CA SER A 296 2.90 -4.84 -4.35
C SER A 296 3.09 -4.38 -2.91
N VAL A 297 2.59 -3.19 -2.54
CA VAL A 297 2.70 -2.70 -1.17
C VAL A 297 1.42 -2.04 -0.68
N ILE A 298 1.01 -2.34 0.56
CA ILE A 298 0.02 -1.56 1.31
C ILE A 298 0.77 -0.83 2.43
N ALA A 299 0.73 0.50 2.36
CA ALA A 299 1.32 1.37 3.38
C ALA A 299 0.25 1.91 4.32
N VAL A 300 0.49 1.78 5.62
CA VAL A 300 -0.45 2.16 6.69
C VAL A 300 0.11 3.31 7.50
N LYS A 301 -0.75 4.26 7.86
CA LYS A 301 -0.43 5.37 8.77
C LYS A 301 -0.97 5.11 10.18
N PRO A 302 -0.32 5.67 11.21
CA PRO A 302 -0.89 5.62 12.55
C PRO A 302 -2.18 6.44 12.62
N GLU A 303 -3.05 6.06 13.55
CA GLU A 303 -4.21 6.87 13.89
C GLU A 303 -3.76 8.28 14.32
N GLY A 304 -4.49 9.30 13.87
CA GLY A 304 -4.11 10.69 14.13
C GLY A 304 -2.96 11.22 13.27
N PHE A 305 -2.55 10.52 12.22
CA PHE A 305 -1.58 11.07 11.26
C PHE A 305 -2.09 12.38 10.66
N VAL A 306 -1.29 13.44 10.81
CA VAL A 306 -1.62 14.76 10.26
C VAL A 306 -1.09 14.86 8.84
N CYS A 307 -2.00 14.90 7.88
CA CYS A 307 -1.68 15.09 6.48
C CYS A 307 -1.17 16.53 6.25
N PRO A 308 -0.01 16.72 5.58
CA PRO A 308 0.49 18.07 5.29
C PRO A 308 -0.23 18.75 4.14
N VAL A 309 -1.03 18.04 3.36
CA VAL A 309 -1.83 18.61 2.26
C VAL A 309 -3.06 19.27 2.86
N GLN A 310 -3.31 20.50 2.43
CA GLN A 310 -4.49 21.27 2.83
C GLN A 310 -5.53 21.27 1.71
N LEU A 311 -6.78 21.37 2.09
CA LEU A 311 -7.88 21.71 1.17
C LEU A 311 -7.81 23.20 0.87
N ASP A 312 -7.85 23.55 -0.41
CA ASP A 312 -7.96 24.94 -0.85
C ASP A 312 -9.35 25.48 -0.56
#